data_2c0be42fecba9d466df6ee6492bb66ce
#
_entry.id   2c0be42fecba9d466df6ee6492bb66ce
#
_cell.length_a   1.000
_cell.length_b   1.000
_cell.length_c   1.000
_cell.angle_alpha   90.00
_cell.angle_beta   90.00
_cell.angle_gamma   90.00
#
_symmetry.space_group_name_H-M   'P 1'
#
loop_
_entity.id
_entity.type
_entity.pdbx_description
1 polymer ?
#
loop_
_entity_poly.entity_id
_entity_poly.type
_entity_poly.pdbx_seq_one_letter_code
_entity_poly.pdbx_strand_id
1 'polypeptide(L)'
;GRTQLADEFYKRSQNYRNVFNPASSFMQPIDDKGVFQPNFSPDDYTAHICESNGWQYFWSVQQDIKGLIALTGGKDRFTEKLDSMFTYIPAGNADLPLFSTGMIGQYAHGNEPSHHVIYLYNKVRQPWKTQKYAAQVMHDLYFNAPAGLCGNEDCGQMSAWYEIGRAHV
;
A
#
# COMPACT_ATOMS: atom_id res chain seq x y z
N GLY A 1 31.99 -10.64 -12.33
CA GLY A 1 31.16 -10.38 -11.80
C GLY A 1 30.62 -9.87 -10.49
N ARG A 2 29.29 -9.58 -10.45
CA ARG A 2 28.61 -9.11 -9.23
C ARG A 2 27.60 -10.13 -8.73
N THR A 3 27.80 -11.42 -9.02
CA THR A 3 26.84 -12.51 -8.73
C THR A 3 26.63 -12.64 -7.23
N GLN A 4 27.69 -12.62 -6.44
CA GLN A 4 27.61 -12.72 -4.98
C GLN A 4 26.81 -11.58 -4.36
N LEU A 5 27.00 -10.35 -4.85
CA LEU A 5 26.24 -9.17 -4.39
C LEU A 5 24.77 -9.27 -4.79
N ALA A 6 24.47 -9.76 -5.99
CA ALA A 6 23.11 -10.01 -6.44
C ALA A 6 22.39 -11.05 -5.56
N ASP A 7 23.09 -12.14 -5.20
CA ASP A 7 22.55 -13.18 -4.31
C ASP A 7 22.27 -12.63 -2.90
N GLU A 8 23.13 -11.76 -2.39
CA GLU A 8 22.93 -11.10 -1.11
C GLU A 8 21.67 -10.21 -1.13
N PHE A 9 21.55 -9.33 -2.13
CA PHE A 9 20.38 -8.47 -2.23
C PHE A 9 19.10 -9.26 -2.53
N TYR A 10 19.17 -10.34 -3.29
CA TYR A 10 18.01 -11.21 -3.46
C TYR A 10 17.55 -11.82 -2.13
N LYS A 11 18.47 -12.31 -1.30
CA LYS A 11 18.12 -12.80 0.05
C LYS A 11 17.49 -11.68 0.90
N ARG A 12 18.05 -10.48 0.89
CA ARG A 12 17.54 -9.33 1.64
C ARG A 12 16.15 -8.90 1.15
N SER A 13 15.86 -9.01 -0.14
CA SER A 13 14.55 -8.67 -0.71
C SER A 13 13.41 -9.54 -0.15
N GLN A 14 13.73 -10.68 0.45
CA GLN A 14 12.77 -11.59 1.08
C GLN A 14 12.51 -11.28 2.57
N ASN A 15 13.19 -10.29 3.16
CA ASN A 15 13.08 -9.99 4.60
C ASN A 15 11.68 -9.52 5.02
N TYR A 16 10.84 -9.04 4.10
CA TYR A 16 9.45 -8.69 4.39
C TYR A 16 8.65 -9.86 5.01
N ARG A 17 9.06 -11.11 4.74
CA ARG A 17 8.44 -12.32 5.30
C ARG A 17 8.62 -12.43 6.81
N ASN A 18 9.70 -11.85 7.35
CA ASN A 18 10.01 -11.91 8.77
C ASN A 18 9.05 -11.05 9.61
N VAL A 19 8.43 -10.05 9.01
CA VAL A 19 7.47 -9.15 9.68
C VAL A 19 6.01 -9.50 9.35
N PHE A 20 5.76 -10.50 8.51
CA PHE A 20 4.40 -10.97 8.26
C PHE A 20 3.92 -11.85 9.41
N ASN A 21 2.85 -11.42 10.08
CA ASN A 21 2.19 -12.21 11.11
C ASN A 21 0.97 -12.96 10.53
N PRO A 22 1.03 -14.31 10.46
CA PRO A 22 -0.09 -15.09 9.93
C PRO A 22 -1.39 -14.95 10.76
N ALA A 23 -1.28 -14.65 12.05
CA ALA A 23 -2.44 -14.53 12.92
C ALA A 23 -3.25 -13.25 12.64
N SER A 24 -2.58 -12.13 12.38
CA SER A 24 -3.22 -10.87 11.98
C SER A 24 -3.41 -10.75 10.47
N SER A 25 -2.65 -11.51 9.68
CA SER A 25 -2.53 -11.38 8.23
C SER A 25 -2.02 -10.00 7.78
N PHE A 26 -1.18 -9.35 8.60
CA PHE A 26 -0.54 -8.06 8.30
C PHE A 26 0.97 -8.11 8.51
N MET A 27 1.68 -7.12 7.93
CA MET A 27 3.04 -6.80 8.33
C MET A 27 2.96 -6.13 9.70
N GLN A 28 3.56 -6.77 10.70
CA GLN A 28 3.50 -6.34 12.10
C GLN A 28 4.91 -6.07 12.61
N PRO A 29 5.15 -4.98 13.33
CA PRO A 29 6.45 -4.71 13.92
C PRO A 29 6.92 -5.85 14.83
N ILE A 30 8.22 -6.12 14.78
CA ILE A 30 8.91 -7.09 15.62
C ILE A 30 9.99 -6.39 16.45
N ASP A 31 10.32 -6.97 17.61
CA ASP A 31 11.48 -6.53 18.40
C ASP A 31 12.80 -7.13 17.87
N ASP A 32 13.90 -6.86 18.54
CA ASP A 32 15.25 -7.36 18.23
C ASP A 32 15.38 -8.90 18.38
N LYS A 33 14.42 -9.54 19.02
CA LYS A 33 14.33 -11.01 19.18
C LYS A 33 13.37 -11.65 18.17
N GLY A 34 12.75 -10.87 17.30
CA GLY A 34 11.78 -11.33 16.33
C GLY A 34 10.39 -11.59 16.89
N VAL A 35 10.07 -11.06 18.07
CA VAL A 35 8.76 -11.20 18.69
C VAL A 35 7.85 -10.09 18.19
N PHE A 36 6.67 -10.45 17.70
CA PHE A 36 5.66 -9.49 17.26
C PHE A 36 5.18 -8.61 18.40
N GLN A 37 5.03 -7.31 18.12
CA GLN A 37 4.51 -6.37 19.10
C GLN A 37 3.09 -6.78 19.55
N PRO A 38 2.82 -6.79 20.84
CA PRO A 38 1.49 -7.07 21.35
C PRO A 38 0.52 -5.91 21.01
N ASN A 39 -0.78 -6.21 21.01
CA ASN A 39 -1.86 -5.22 20.81
C ASN A 39 -1.77 -4.47 19.47
N PHE A 40 -1.25 -5.11 18.42
CA PHE A 40 -1.20 -4.54 17.08
C PHE A 40 -2.60 -4.35 16.52
N SER A 41 -2.91 -3.12 16.10
CA SER A 41 -4.06 -2.80 15.26
C SER A 41 -3.55 -2.29 13.91
N PRO A 42 -4.05 -2.82 12.77
CA PRO A 42 -3.65 -2.32 11.46
C PRO A 42 -4.15 -0.90 11.17
N ASP A 43 -5.06 -0.38 11.96
CA ASP A 43 -5.62 0.97 11.82
C ASP A 43 -4.73 2.03 12.48
N ASP A 44 -3.86 1.61 13.41
CA ASP A 44 -3.09 2.53 14.23
C ASP A 44 -1.90 3.11 13.47
N TYR A 45 -1.73 4.42 13.59
CA TYR A 45 -0.52 5.13 13.19
C TYR A 45 0.46 5.15 14.36
N THR A 46 1.55 4.40 14.24
CA THR A 46 2.52 4.22 15.32
C THR A 46 3.92 4.66 14.89
N ALA A 47 4.81 4.91 15.85
CA ALA A 47 6.21 5.23 15.58
C ALA A 47 7.00 4.07 14.93
N HIS A 48 6.43 2.89 14.85
CA HIS A 48 7.07 1.70 14.28
C HIS A 48 6.83 1.54 12.78
N ILE A 49 5.87 2.26 12.21
CA ILE A 49 5.56 2.26 10.78
C ILE A 49 5.68 3.71 10.30
N CYS A 50 6.60 3.94 9.37
CA CYS A 50 6.88 5.28 8.86
C CYS A 50 5.73 5.75 7.96
N GLU A 51 5.15 6.90 8.28
CA GLU A 51 4.14 7.60 7.46
C GLU A 51 2.96 6.74 6.99
N SER A 52 2.61 5.69 7.71
CA SER A 52 1.51 4.82 7.32
C SER A 52 0.95 4.03 8.50
N ASN A 53 -0.10 3.29 8.26
CA ASN A 53 -0.63 2.27 9.16
C ASN A 53 -0.40 0.87 8.58
N GLY A 54 -0.89 -0.16 9.27
CA GLY A 54 -0.73 -1.55 8.82
C GLY A 54 -1.39 -1.85 7.48
N TRP A 55 -2.52 -1.20 7.16
CA TRP A 55 -3.20 -1.35 5.87
C TRP A 55 -2.36 -0.84 4.71
N GLN A 56 -1.78 0.34 4.83
CA GLN A 56 -0.98 0.97 3.79
C GLN A 56 0.38 0.28 3.65
N TYR A 57 1.05 0.00 4.77
CA TYR A 57 2.38 -0.60 4.79
C TYR A 57 2.42 -2.02 4.22
N PHE A 58 1.33 -2.78 4.35
CA PHE A 58 1.22 -4.15 3.87
C PHE A 58 1.65 -4.33 2.40
N TRP A 59 1.40 -3.34 1.55
CA TRP A 59 1.65 -3.40 0.12
C TRP A 59 3.07 -2.98 -0.30
N SER A 60 3.92 -2.57 0.64
CA SER A 60 5.30 -2.12 0.38
C SER A 60 6.25 -3.27 0.04
N VAL A 61 5.84 -4.15 -0.88
CA VAL A 61 6.57 -5.35 -1.35
C VAL A 61 6.60 -5.37 -2.88
N GLN A 62 6.93 -4.24 -3.52
CA GLN A 62 6.94 -4.11 -4.97
C GLN A 62 7.91 -5.07 -5.66
N GLN A 63 8.99 -5.45 -4.97
CA GLN A 63 10.03 -6.35 -5.48
C GLN A 63 9.59 -7.80 -5.61
N ASP A 64 8.54 -8.23 -4.88
CA ASP A 64 8.08 -9.64 -4.88
C ASP A 64 6.55 -9.77 -4.74
N ILE A 65 5.81 -9.22 -5.70
CA ILE A 65 4.34 -9.31 -5.70
C ILE A 65 3.84 -10.76 -5.75
N LYS A 66 4.55 -11.64 -6.46
CA LYS A 66 4.20 -13.07 -6.49
C LYS A 66 4.34 -13.72 -5.11
N GLY A 67 5.42 -13.39 -4.41
CA GLY A 67 5.64 -13.85 -3.04
C GLY A 67 4.60 -13.30 -2.08
N LEU A 68 4.20 -12.03 -2.22
CA LEU A 68 3.16 -11.43 -1.41
C LEU A 68 1.79 -12.11 -1.63
N ILE A 69 1.42 -12.39 -2.90
CA ILE A 69 0.20 -13.14 -3.23
C ILE A 69 0.23 -14.55 -2.59
N ALA A 70 1.35 -15.24 -2.65
CA ALA A 70 1.49 -16.55 -2.03
C ALA A 70 1.40 -16.46 -0.49
N LEU A 71 2.02 -15.44 0.10
CA LEU A 71 2.04 -15.22 1.55
C LEU A 71 0.63 -14.95 2.12
N THR A 72 -0.21 -14.26 1.35
CA THR A 72 -1.62 -14.01 1.72
C THR A 72 -2.53 -15.22 1.55
N GLY A 73 -2.04 -16.32 1.00
CA GLY A 73 -2.83 -17.52 0.75
C GLY A 73 -3.45 -17.62 -0.66
N GLY A 74 -2.89 -16.88 -1.62
CA GLY A 74 -3.27 -16.94 -3.02
C GLY A 74 -4.08 -15.76 -3.52
N LYS A 75 -4.47 -15.83 -4.81
CA LYS A 75 -5.07 -14.68 -5.51
C LYS A 75 -6.39 -14.21 -4.91
N ASP A 76 -7.22 -15.13 -4.47
CA ASP A 76 -8.56 -14.79 -3.97
C ASP A 76 -8.44 -14.01 -2.65
N ARG A 77 -7.69 -14.52 -1.68
CA ARG A 77 -7.43 -13.83 -0.41
C ARG A 77 -6.68 -12.51 -0.58
N PHE A 78 -5.73 -12.48 -1.53
CA PHE A 78 -5.06 -11.23 -1.88
C PHE A 78 -6.04 -10.19 -2.41
N THR A 79 -6.96 -10.61 -3.28
CA THR A 79 -8.00 -9.75 -3.83
C THR A 79 -8.96 -9.27 -2.75
N GLU A 80 -9.43 -10.16 -1.88
CA GLU A 80 -10.31 -9.81 -0.75
C GLU A 80 -9.65 -8.77 0.16
N LYS A 81 -8.37 -8.95 0.48
CA LYS A 81 -7.62 -7.97 1.28
C LYS A 81 -7.46 -6.63 0.58
N LEU A 82 -7.21 -6.66 -0.74
CA LEU A 82 -7.09 -5.45 -1.55
C LEU A 82 -8.45 -4.72 -1.66
N ASP A 83 -9.55 -5.44 -1.86
CA ASP A 83 -10.90 -4.88 -1.84
C ASP A 83 -11.22 -4.26 -0.47
N SER A 84 -10.84 -4.95 0.61
CA SER A 84 -11.03 -4.46 1.97
C SER A 84 -10.29 -3.14 2.20
N MET A 85 -9.07 -2.98 1.68
CA MET A 85 -8.34 -1.72 1.79
C MET A 85 -9.13 -0.53 1.25
N PHE A 86 -9.82 -0.69 0.12
CA PHE A 86 -10.59 0.39 -0.52
C PHE A 86 -11.98 0.61 0.09
N THR A 87 -12.47 -0.30 0.91
CA THR A 87 -13.84 -0.26 1.44
C THR A 87 -13.91 -0.17 2.96
N TYR A 88 -12.87 -0.55 3.67
CA TYR A 88 -12.86 -0.55 5.12
C TYR A 88 -12.68 0.87 5.68
N ILE A 89 -13.58 1.24 6.58
CA ILE A 89 -13.55 2.49 7.33
C ILE A 89 -13.52 2.11 8.82
N PRO A 90 -12.46 2.48 9.57
CA PRO A 90 -12.40 2.22 11.00
C PRO A 90 -13.56 2.88 11.75
N ALA A 91 -14.00 2.26 12.82
CA ALA A 91 -14.97 2.87 13.73
C ALA A 91 -14.30 4.00 14.53
N GLY A 92 -14.87 5.20 14.45
CA GLY A 92 -14.40 6.38 15.17
C GLY A 92 -13.79 7.44 14.26
N ASN A 93 -13.79 8.68 14.72
CA ASN A 93 -13.12 9.81 14.07
C ASN A 93 -11.68 9.85 14.60
N ALA A 94 -10.79 9.02 14.07
CA ALA A 94 -9.36 9.19 14.32
C ALA A 94 -8.87 10.42 13.57
N ASP A 95 -8.17 11.33 14.24
CA ASP A 95 -7.43 12.39 13.58
C ASP A 95 -6.36 11.74 12.71
N LEU A 96 -6.52 11.87 11.38
CA LEU A 96 -5.55 11.32 10.44
C LEU A 96 -4.26 12.17 10.48
N PRO A 97 -3.09 11.53 10.43
CA PRO A 97 -1.83 12.24 10.29
C PRO A 97 -1.79 13.06 9.00
N LEU A 98 -0.95 14.10 8.98
CA LEU A 98 -0.82 15.05 7.86
C LEU A 98 -0.55 14.37 6.51
N PHE A 99 0.15 13.25 6.49
CA PHE A 99 0.47 12.48 5.29
C PHE A 99 -0.66 11.51 4.84
N SER A 100 -1.71 11.33 5.64
CA SER A 100 -2.85 10.46 5.29
C SER A 100 -3.97 11.27 4.69
N THR A 101 -3.77 11.68 3.45
CA THR A 101 -4.73 12.48 2.68
C THR A 101 -5.22 11.73 1.44
N GLY A 102 -6.31 12.19 0.84
CA GLY A 102 -6.89 11.54 -0.34
C GLY A 102 -7.33 10.11 -0.06
N MET A 103 -8.01 9.90 1.07
CA MET A 103 -8.39 8.57 1.54
C MET A 103 -9.56 7.99 0.74
N ILE A 104 -9.39 6.74 0.29
CA ILE A 104 -10.46 5.87 -0.21
C ILE A 104 -10.39 4.59 0.60
N GLY A 105 -11.27 4.43 1.60
CA GLY A 105 -11.08 3.44 2.64
C GLY A 105 -9.76 3.66 3.40
N GLN A 106 -8.87 2.70 3.36
CA GLN A 106 -7.51 2.80 3.93
C GLN A 106 -6.43 3.13 2.89
N TYR A 107 -6.79 3.28 1.63
CA TYR A 107 -5.89 3.74 0.58
C TYR A 107 -5.66 5.26 0.71
N ALA A 108 -4.43 5.67 0.95
CA ALA A 108 -4.02 7.07 1.10
C ALA A 108 -3.34 7.55 -0.19
N HIS A 109 -4.10 8.14 -1.11
CA HIS A 109 -3.54 8.59 -2.39
C HIS A 109 -2.54 9.73 -2.24
N GLY A 110 -2.71 10.58 -1.26
CA GLY A 110 -1.82 11.72 -1.02
C GLY A 110 -0.44 11.34 -0.46
N ASN A 111 -0.16 10.06 -0.26
CA ASN A 111 1.15 9.54 0.12
C ASN A 111 1.67 8.54 -0.92
N GLU A 112 2.79 8.83 -1.56
CA GLU A 112 3.32 8.16 -2.75
C GLU A 112 3.56 6.64 -2.59
N PRO A 113 3.91 6.11 -1.42
CA PRO A 113 4.01 4.65 -1.22
C PRO A 113 2.75 3.88 -1.58
N SER A 114 1.58 4.53 -1.61
CA SER A 114 0.31 3.92 -2.00
C SER A 114 0.08 3.84 -3.52
N HIS A 115 0.78 4.63 -4.33
CA HIS A 115 0.46 4.85 -5.75
C HIS A 115 0.44 3.58 -6.60
N HIS A 116 1.26 2.57 -6.29
CA HIS A 116 1.32 1.30 -7.01
C HIS A 116 0.16 0.35 -6.67
N VAL A 117 -0.52 0.57 -5.53
CA VAL A 117 -1.46 -0.41 -4.94
C VAL A 117 -2.66 -0.67 -5.85
N ILE A 118 -3.21 0.36 -6.48
CA ILE A 118 -4.34 0.22 -7.43
C ILE A 118 -4.00 -0.73 -8.58
N TYR A 119 -2.74 -0.73 -9.05
CA TYR A 119 -2.30 -1.56 -10.17
C TYR A 119 -2.05 -3.03 -9.79
N LEU A 120 -2.11 -3.38 -8.49
CA LEU A 120 -1.96 -4.76 -8.02
C LEU A 120 -3.10 -5.67 -8.49
N TYR A 121 -4.28 -5.12 -8.78
CA TYR A 121 -5.38 -5.88 -9.38
C TYR A 121 -5.00 -6.52 -10.73
N ASN A 122 -4.11 -5.90 -11.50
CA ASN A 122 -3.60 -6.49 -12.75
C ASN A 122 -2.83 -7.81 -12.51
N LYS A 123 -2.16 -7.92 -11.35
CA LYS A 123 -1.41 -9.15 -10.98
C LYS A 123 -2.30 -10.34 -10.62
N VAL A 124 -3.56 -10.05 -10.29
CA VAL A 124 -4.58 -11.06 -9.97
C VAL A 124 -5.65 -11.20 -11.08
N ARG A 125 -5.39 -10.65 -12.27
CA ARG A 125 -6.26 -10.71 -13.46
C ARG A 125 -7.61 -10.01 -13.29
N GLN A 126 -7.65 -8.91 -12.56
CA GLN A 126 -8.83 -8.07 -12.38
C GLN A 126 -8.58 -6.62 -12.84
N PRO A 127 -8.14 -6.37 -14.09
CA PRO A 127 -7.78 -5.03 -14.57
C PRO A 127 -8.93 -4.02 -14.50
N TRP A 128 -10.18 -4.49 -14.59
CA TRP A 128 -11.36 -3.61 -14.43
C TRP A 128 -11.43 -2.92 -13.07
N LYS A 129 -10.88 -3.54 -12.00
CA LYS A 129 -10.80 -2.89 -10.69
C LYS A 129 -9.69 -1.81 -10.67
N THR A 130 -8.57 -2.04 -11.34
CA THR A 130 -7.57 -0.99 -11.58
C THR A 130 -8.22 0.20 -12.27
N GLN A 131 -8.95 -0.03 -13.37
CA GLN A 131 -9.63 1.05 -14.11
C GLN A 131 -10.64 1.79 -13.22
N LYS A 132 -11.47 1.06 -12.48
CA LYS A 132 -12.44 1.64 -11.55
C LYS A 132 -11.79 2.58 -10.54
N TYR A 133 -10.78 2.11 -9.83
CA TYR A 133 -10.16 2.91 -8.76
C TYR A 133 -9.25 4.01 -9.32
N ALA A 134 -8.58 3.80 -10.46
CA ALA A 134 -7.83 4.86 -11.11
C ALA A 134 -8.77 5.99 -11.57
N ALA A 135 -9.90 5.67 -12.19
CA ALA A 135 -10.91 6.65 -12.57
C ALA A 135 -11.46 7.39 -11.36
N GLN A 136 -11.78 6.68 -10.27
CA GLN A 136 -12.25 7.29 -9.03
C GLN A 136 -11.24 8.26 -8.45
N VAL A 137 -9.98 7.89 -8.32
CA VAL A 137 -8.91 8.76 -7.81
C VAL A 137 -8.79 10.01 -8.68
N MET A 138 -8.74 9.86 -10.00
CA MET A 138 -8.60 11.02 -10.90
C MET A 138 -9.80 11.96 -10.83
N HIS A 139 -11.00 11.43 -10.66
CA HIS A 139 -12.22 12.23 -10.57
C HIS A 139 -12.35 12.93 -9.21
N ASP A 140 -12.08 12.20 -8.12
CA ASP A 140 -12.43 12.65 -6.76
C ASP A 140 -11.29 13.45 -6.10
N LEU A 141 -10.03 13.19 -6.50
CA LEU A 141 -8.85 13.68 -5.78
C LEU A 141 -7.97 14.65 -6.59
N TYR A 142 -8.32 14.92 -7.86
CA TYR A 142 -7.64 15.90 -8.70
C TYR A 142 -8.64 16.89 -9.29
N PHE A 143 -8.30 18.17 -9.27
CA PHE A 143 -9.14 19.21 -9.88
C PHE A 143 -8.31 20.41 -10.35
N ASN A 144 -8.85 21.17 -11.31
CA ASN A 144 -8.17 22.29 -11.93
C ASN A 144 -8.21 23.56 -11.05
N ALA A 145 -7.37 23.57 -10.00
CA ALA A 145 -7.17 24.73 -9.13
C ALA A 145 -5.78 24.63 -8.46
N PRO A 146 -5.25 25.72 -7.87
CA PRO A 146 -3.97 25.69 -7.15
C PRO A 146 -3.90 24.65 -6.03
N ALA A 147 -5.04 24.32 -5.38
CA ALA A 147 -5.14 23.27 -4.36
C ALA A 147 -5.68 21.93 -4.94
N GLY A 148 -5.46 21.67 -6.23
CA GLY A 148 -6.05 20.55 -6.96
C GLY A 148 -5.39 19.19 -6.72
N LEU A 149 -4.47 19.09 -5.77
CA LEU A 149 -3.82 17.84 -5.33
C LEU A 149 -4.22 17.53 -3.90
N CYS A 150 -4.47 16.26 -3.59
CA CYS A 150 -4.88 15.83 -2.25
C CYS A 150 -3.72 15.62 -1.27
N GLY A 151 -2.48 15.78 -1.72
CA GLY A 151 -1.24 15.67 -0.93
C GLY A 151 -0.17 16.60 -1.47
N ASN A 152 1.09 16.40 -1.05
CA ASN A 152 2.21 17.11 -1.61
C ASN A 152 2.48 16.67 -3.06
N GLU A 153 3.05 17.57 -3.86
CA GLU A 153 3.41 17.25 -5.26
C GLU A 153 4.60 16.28 -5.34
N ASP A 154 5.51 16.38 -4.38
CA ASP A 154 6.71 15.57 -4.20
C ASP A 154 7.52 15.36 -5.49
N CYS A 155 8.12 16.46 -5.94
CA CYS A 155 8.98 16.50 -7.14
C CYS A 155 8.27 16.02 -8.42
N GLY A 156 6.97 16.21 -8.52
CA GLY A 156 6.18 15.85 -9.70
C GLY A 156 5.56 14.45 -9.65
N GLN A 157 5.68 13.74 -8.54
CA GLN A 157 5.16 12.37 -8.40
C GLN A 157 3.63 12.31 -8.55
N MET A 158 2.91 13.24 -7.93
CA MET A 158 1.45 13.29 -8.00
C MET A 158 0.94 13.59 -9.41
N SER A 159 1.54 14.58 -10.09
CA SER A 159 1.21 14.90 -11.49
C SER A 159 1.57 13.77 -12.43
N ALA A 160 2.74 13.15 -12.26
CA ALA A 160 3.16 12.00 -13.06
C ALA A 160 2.19 10.81 -12.88
N TRP A 161 1.71 10.56 -11.67
CA TRP A 161 0.71 9.53 -11.43
C TRP A 161 -0.59 9.81 -12.18
N TYR A 162 -1.08 11.05 -12.18
CA TYR A 162 -2.28 11.44 -12.89
C TYR A 162 -2.15 11.19 -14.41
N GLU A 163 -1.04 11.59 -15.01
CA GLU A 163 -0.79 11.39 -16.45
C GLU A 163 -0.69 9.90 -16.80
N ILE A 164 -0.02 9.09 -16.00
CA ILE A 164 0.08 7.63 -16.19
C ILE A 164 -1.29 6.97 -15.93
N GLY A 165 -2.01 7.41 -14.90
CA GLY A 165 -3.33 6.90 -14.55
C GLY A 165 -4.31 6.99 -15.72
N ARG A 166 -4.32 8.09 -16.45
CA ARG A 166 -5.16 8.30 -17.65
C ARG A 166 -4.99 7.23 -18.73
N ALA A 167 -3.82 6.62 -18.83
CA ALA A 167 -3.57 5.57 -19.81
C ALA A 167 -4.25 4.22 -19.45
N HIS A 168 -4.82 4.10 -18.24
CA HIS A 168 -5.42 2.87 -17.72
C HIS A 168 -6.94 2.94 -17.55
N VAL A 169 -7.56 4.05 -17.92
CA VAL A 169 -9.03 4.31 -17.78
C VAL A 169 -9.73 4.27 -19.10
#